data_7ca72c3a59db4fd2f6c99ac4d27c15fd
#
_entry.id   7ca72c3a59db4fd2f6c99ac4d27c15fd
#
_cell.length_a   1.000
_cell.length_b   1.000
_cell.length_c   1.000
_cell.angle_alpha   90.00
_cell.angle_beta   90.00
_cell.angle_gamma   90.00
#
_symmetry.space_group_name_H-M   'P 1'
#
loop_
_entity.id
_entity.type
_entity.pdbx_description
1 polymer ?
#
loop_
_entity_poly.entity_id
_entity_poly.type
_entity_poly.pdbx_seq_one_letter_code
_entity_poly.pdbx_strand_id
1 'polypeptide(L)'
;MAFHAAQWLPFFRPRPPMSDVSQMHGIDYRAAIAALEDAGFWVVREGVHVVMTNGTRVLTVPCNDPIHPYTLEGLVRDAGMTSEQFRKLL
;
A
#
# COMPACT_ATOMS: atom_id res chain seq x y z
N MET A 1 27.08 6.13 -21.35
CA MET A 1 26.71 5.71 -21.01
C MET A 1 26.58 5.23 -20.38
N ALA A 2 26.64 5.35 -20.08
CA ALA A 2 26.33 4.93 -19.33
C ALA A 2 26.11 4.50 -18.70
N PHE A 3 25.83 4.49 -18.46
CA PHE A 3 25.52 4.09 -17.76
C PHE A 3 25.01 3.78 -17.32
N HIS A 4 25.02 4.00 -17.18
CA HIS A 4 24.41 3.61 -16.70
C HIS A 4 24.28 2.94 -16.17
N ALA A 5 24.41 3.19 -16.17
CA ALA A 5 24.13 2.48 -15.68
C ALA A 5 24.16 2.00 -14.92
N ALA A 6 24.22 2.25 -14.64
CA ALA A 6 24.11 1.81 -13.94
C ALA A 6 23.82 1.61 -13.34
N GLN A 7 23.60 1.93 -13.34
CA GLN A 7 23.16 1.75 -12.83
C GLN A 7 22.80 1.12 -12.40
N TRP A 8 22.79 1.07 -12.23
CA TRP A 8 22.27 0.38 -11.82
C TRP A 8 22.29 -0.31 -11.16
N LEU A 9 22.34 -0.10 -10.73
CA LEU A 9 22.32 -0.86 -10.18
C LEU A 9 21.69 -1.37 -9.62
N PRO A 10 21.47 -1.20 -9.60
CA PRO A 10 20.39 -1.62 -9.01
C PRO A 10 20.31 -2.83 -8.38
N PHE A 11 20.39 -3.73 -8.77
CA PHE A 11 20.27 -4.86 -8.21
C PHE A 11 20.57 -4.86 -6.88
N PHE A 12 21.12 -4.03 -6.52
CA PHE A 12 21.45 -4.05 -5.29
C PHE A 12 20.59 -3.15 -4.62
N ARG A 13 19.37 -3.30 -4.53
CA ARG A 13 18.60 -2.55 -3.83
C ARG A 13 18.36 -3.16 -2.60
N PRO A 14 18.47 -2.49 -1.54
CA PRO A 14 18.18 -3.03 -0.24
C PRO A 14 16.75 -3.39 -0.18
N ARG A 15 16.45 -4.54 0.40
CA ARG A 15 15.15 -4.90 0.58
C ARG A 15 14.58 -4.18 1.70
N PRO A 16 13.31 -3.82 1.68
CA PRO A 16 12.68 -3.21 2.82
C PRO A 16 12.81 -4.12 4.01
N PRO A 17 13.13 -3.56 5.16
CA PRO A 17 13.24 -4.38 6.35
C PRO A 17 11.86 -4.85 6.78
N MET A 18 11.84 -5.97 7.46
CA MET A 18 10.60 -6.49 7.96
C MET A 18 9.93 -5.54 8.91
N SER A 19 10.69 -4.63 9.49
CA SER A 19 10.11 -3.69 10.44
C SER A 19 9.05 -2.81 9.80
N ASP A 20 8.98 -2.77 8.47
CA ASP A 20 7.93 -2.02 7.83
C ASP A 20 6.56 -2.53 8.20
N VAL A 21 6.44 -3.83 8.44
CA VAL A 21 5.18 -4.41 8.83
C VAL A 21 4.74 -3.90 10.19
N SER A 22 5.68 -3.75 11.12
CA SER A 22 5.32 -3.31 12.45
C SER A 22 4.83 -1.87 12.45
N GLN A 23 5.15 -1.09 11.43
CA GLN A 23 4.68 0.27 11.36
C GLN A 23 3.28 0.39 10.78
N MET A 24 2.69 -0.74 10.44
CA MET A 24 1.33 -0.78 9.93
C MET A 24 0.32 -1.18 10.99
N HIS A 25 0.73 -1.19 12.25
CA HIS A 25 -0.18 -1.56 13.34
C HIS A 25 -1.13 -0.41 13.66
N GLY A 26 -2.32 -0.76 14.11
CA GLY A 26 -3.25 0.22 14.62
C GLY A 26 -3.97 1.04 13.57
N ILE A 27 -3.93 0.62 12.32
CA ILE A 27 -4.55 1.35 11.23
C ILE A 27 -5.89 0.72 10.93
N ASP A 28 -6.97 1.49 11.10
CA ASP A 28 -8.28 0.94 10.80
C ASP A 28 -8.58 1.11 9.31
N TYR A 29 -9.65 0.44 8.86
CA TYR A 29 -9.92 0.42 7.44
C TYR A 29 -10.35 1.79 6.90
N ARG A 30 -10.93 2.63 7.73
CA ARG A 30 -11.34 3.97 7.27
C ARG A 30 -10.12 4.83 6.99
N ALA A 31 -9.10 4.74 7.84
CA ALA A 31 -7.86 5.46 7.60
C ALA A 31 -7.18 4.94 6.35
N ALA A 32 -7.22 3.62 6.14
CA ALA A 32 -6.62 3.04 4.95
C ALA A 32 -7.35 3.51 3.69
N ILE A 33 -8.67 3.56 3.73
CA ILE A 33 -9.45 4.03 2.60
C ILE A 33 -9.12 5.49 2.29
N ALA A 34 -9.03 6.33 3.31
CA ALA A 34 -8.70 7.73 3.09
C ALA A 34 -7.34 7.89 2.46
N ALA A 35 -6.36 7.12 2.93
CA ALA A 35 -5.02 7.18 2.36
C ALA A 35 -5.02 6.72 0.90
N LEU A 36 -5.77 5.68 0.60
CA LEU A 36 -5.85 5.18 -0.77
C LEU A 36 -6.59 6.17 -1.67
N GLU A 37 -7.56 6.89 -1.14
CA GLU A 37 -8.23 7.93 -1.91
C GLU A 37 -7.24 9.04 -2.26
N ASP A 38 -6.38 9.40 -1.32
CA ASP A 38 -5.35 10.38 -1.59
C ASP A 38 -4.37 9.88 -2.64
N ALA A 39 -4.23 8.57 -2.76
CA ALA A 39 -3.35 7.98 -3.75
C ALA A 39 -4.02 7.80 -5.12
N GLY A 40 -5.27 8.23 -5.26
CA GLY A 40 -5.94 8.18 -6.56
C GLY A 40 -6.91 7.03 -6.72
N PHE A 41 -7.22 6.31 -5.66
CA PHE A 41 -8.22 5.24 -5.73
C PHE A 41 -9.56 5.78 -5.31
N TRP A 42 -10.63 5.11 -5.75
CA TRP A 42 -11.98 5.48 -5.31
C TRP A 42 -12.75 4.20 -5.02
N VAL A 43 -13.77 4.33 -4.19
CA VAL A 43 -14.59 3.20 -3.79
C VAL A 43 -15.60 2.90 -4.88
N VAL A 44 -15.64 1.66 -5.33
CA VAL A 44 -16.62 1.23 -6.33
C VAL A 44 -17.68 0.32 -5.72
N ARG A 45 -17.44 -0.20 -4.52
CA ARG A 45 -18.39 -1.11 -3.92
C ARG A 45 -18.13 -1.20 -2.42
N GLU A 46 -19.19 -1.21 -1.65
CA GLU A 46 -19.10 -1.39 -0.21
C GLU A 46 -19.95 -2.58 0.19
N GLY A 47 -19.48 -3.29 1.19
CA GLY A 47 -20.15 -4.46 1.68
C GLY A 47 -19.33 -5.05 2.80
N VAL A 48 -19.18 -6.37 2.81
CA VAL A 48 -18.32 -7.02 3.79
C VAL A 48 -16.91 -6.46 3.68
N HIS A 49 -16.51 -6.20 2.45
CA HIS A 49 -15.22 -5.54 2.18
C HIS A 49 -15.49 -4.33 1.30
N VAL A 50 -14.58 -3.37 1.33
CA VAL A 50 -14.67 -2.22 0.47
C VAL A 50 -13.77 -2.45 -0.73
N VAL A 51 -14.32 -2.33 -1.93
CA VAL A 51 -13.55 -2.53 -3.15
C VAL A 51 -13.24 -1.16 -3.74
N MET A 52 -11.96 -0.94 -4.03
CA MET A 52 -11.49 0.32 -4.58
C MET A 52 -10.70 0.07 -5.85
N THR A 53 -10.64 1.07 -6.70
CA THR A 53 -9.88 0.97 -7.93
C THR A 53 -9.33 2.34 -8.30
N ASN A 54 -8.27 2.34 -9.08
CA ASN A 54 -7.75 3.56 -9.68
C ASN A 54 -7.89 3.49 -11.21
N GLY A 55 -8.70 2.54 -11.69
CA GLY A 55 -8.88 2.35 -13.11
C GLY A 55 -7.98 1.26 -13.67
N THR A 56 -6.90 0.94 -12.98
CA THR A 56 -5.95 -0.08 -13.43
C THR A 56 -5.83 -1.20 -12.42
N ARG A 57 -5.84 -0.85 -11.15
CA ARG A 57 -5.70 -1.82 -10.07
C ARG A 57 -6.99 -1.90 -9.29
N VAL A 58 -7.27 -3.06 -8.74
CA VAL A 58 -8.45 -3.26 -7.91
C VAL A 58 -7.97 -3.74 -6.56
N LEU A 59 -8.47 -3.11 -5.51
CA LEU A 59 -8.09 -3.43 -4.14
C LEU A 59 -9.31 -3.84 -3.37
N THR A 60 -9.13 -4.80 -2.46
CA THR A 60 -10.20 -5.21 -1.54
C THR A 60 -9.73 -4.88 -0.14
N VAL A 61 -10.40 -3.94 0.49
CA VAL A 61 -10.03 -3.47 1.81
C VAL A 61 -10.93 -4.16 2.83
N PRO A 62 -10.37 -4.98 3.72
CA PRO A 62 -11.21 -5.62 4.72
C PRO A 62 -11.65 -4.59 5.76
N CYS A 63 -12.90 -4.69 6.18
CA CYS A 63 -13.45 -3.73 7.13
C CYS A 63 -13.11 -4.15 8.55
N ASN A 64 -11.83 -4.19 8.84
CA ASN A 64 -11.32 -4.54 10.15
C ASN A 64 -10.75 -3.32 10.86
N ASP A 65 -10.85 -3.34 12.15
CA ASP A 65 -10.37 -2.23 12.95
C ASP A 65 -9.64 -2.82 14.16
N PRO A 66 -8.33 -2.90 14.11
CA PRO A 66 -7.46 -2.47 13.00
C PRO A 66 -7.30 -3.55 11.95
N ILE A 67 -6.77 -3.17 10.80
CA ILE A 67 -6.43 -4.14 9.77
C ILE A 67 -5.15 -4.83 10.19
N HIS A 68 -5.11 -6.15 10.00
CA HIS A 68 -3.91 -6.90 10.33
C HIS A 68 -2.73 -6.36 9.51
N PRO A 69 -1.57 -6.14 10.14
CA PRO A 69 -0.43 -5.49 9.45
C PRO A 69 0.01 -6.19 8.18
N TYR A 70 0.03 -7.50 8.16
CA TYR A 70 0.45 -8.22 6.95
C TYR A 70 -0.57 -8.07 5.83
N THR A 71 -1.84 -8.06 6.19
CA THR A 71 -2.91 -7.84 5.21
C THR A 71 -2.79 -6.43 4.63
N LEU A 72 -2.54 -5.46 5.49
CA LEU A 72 -2.40 -4.09 5.04
C LEU A 72 -1.18 -3.90 4.15
N GLU A 73 -0.08 -4.56 4.49
CA GLU A 73 1.11 -4.48 3.68
C GLU A 73 0.86 -5.06 2.29
N GLY A 74 0.14 -6.17 2.21
CA GLY A 74 -0.22 -6.75 0.93
C GLY A 74 -1.10 -5.83 0.11
N LEU A 75 -2.05 -5.16 0.79
CA LEU A 75 -2.93 -4.21 0.15
C LEU A 75 -2.14 -3.03 -0.44
N VAL A 76 -1.20 -2.51 0.33
CA VAL A 76 -0.37 -1.40 -0.11
C VAL A 76 0.46 -1.81 -1.32
N ARG A 77 1.00 -3.03 -1.28
CA ARG A 77 1.78 -3.53 -2.39
C ARG A 77 0.92 -3.67 -3.63
N ASP A 78 -0.31 -4.16 -3.47
CA ASP A 78 -1.22 -4.29 -4.60
C ASP A 78 -1.59 -2.93 -5.17
N ALA A 79 -1.54 -1.90 -4.35
CA ALA A 79 -1.81 -0.54 -4.80
C ALA A 79 -0.62 0.06 -5.54
N GLY A 80 0.51 -0.64 -5.57
CA GLY A 80 1.68 -0.16 -6.27
C GLY A 80 2.51 0.82 -5.45
N MET A 81 2.34 0.82 -4.14
CA MET A 81 3.04 1.73 -3.25
C MET A 81 3.97 0.99 -2.31
N THR A 82 4.92 1.71 -1.76
CA THR A 82 5.70 1.18 -0.67
C THR A 82 5.00 1.50 0.64
N SER A 83 5.35 0.78 1.68
CA SER A 83 4.80 1.03 3.01
C SER A 83 5.08 2.45 3.46
N GLU A 84 6.24 2.96 3.13
CA GLU A 84 6.61 4.31 3.52
C GLU A 84 5.74 5.34 2.81
N GLN A 85 5.49 5.14 1.52
CA GLN A 85 4.63 6.05 0.78
C GLN A 85 3.22 6.06 1.36
N PHE A 86 2.73 4.89 1.71
CA PHE A 86 1.40 4.78 2.27
C PHE A 86 1.31 5.48 3.61
N ARG A 87 2.32 5.29 4.46
CA ARG A 87 2.29 5.90 5.77
C ARG A 87 2.28 7.42 5.70
N LYS A 88 2.88 7.98 4.67
CA LYS A 88 2.87 9.43 4.52
C LYS A 88 1.49 9.96 4.19
N LEU A 89 0.59 9.12 3.73
CA LEU A 89 -0.76 9.53 3.41
C LEU A 89 -1.70 9.37 4.59
N LEU A 90 -1.25 8.71 5.62
CA LEU A 90 -2.08 8.57 6.83
C LEU A 90 -2.02 9.86 7.69
#